data_a09ed8a931672365aeacd54f66eed053
#
_entry.id   a09ed8a931672365aeacd54f66eed053
#
_cell.length_a   1.000
_cell.length_b   1.000
_cell.length_c   1.000
_cell.angle_alpha   90.00
_cell.angle_beta   90.00
_cell.angle_gamma   90.00
#
_symmetry.space_group_name_H-M   'P 1'
#
loop_
_entity.id
_entity.type
_entity.pdbx_description
1 polymer ?
#
loop_
_entity_poly.entity_id
_entity_poly.type
_entity_poly.pdbx_seq_one_letter_code
_entity_poly.pdbx_strand_id
1 'polypeptide(L)'
;MAAMRTTLFGLTALALLFAAPALAQNAEPEAVNPAPPMAVMPAPSNPPMTGPKLLISTAMGDITLQLDSVRAPKSVANILDYVKRKHYDGTIVYRVAPGFVIQMGSWEAGGKGRGVRPAPVALEANNGLSNLRGTVALAREEGPDTAKAEFFINLVDNLNLNRNPNDPGNNTGYAVFGQVIAGMDVVDAIGNVAVGDNGPMPGQAPVTPILIKRIAVVK
;
A
#
# COMPACT_ATOMS: atom_id res chain seq x y z
N MET A 1 -6.43 -51.18 56.29
CA MET A 1 -6.53 -50.62 57.68
C MET A 1 -7.29 -49.32 57.52
N ALA A 2 -8.63 -49.36 57.76
CA ALA A 2 -9.30 -48.97 59.00
C ALA A 2 -9.07 -47.47 59.28
N ALA A 3 -10.09 -46.65 59.52
CA ALA A 3 -11.48 -46.71 59.94
C ALA A 3 -12.09 -45.32 59.67
N MET A 4 -13.18 -45.11 59.04
CA MET A 4 -14.56 -45.04 59.54
C MET A 4 -14.75 -44.39 60.95
N ARG A 5 -15.38 -43.19 60.95
CA ARG A 5 -16.26 -42.79 62.08
C ARG A 5 -17.32 -41.77 61.64
N THR A 6 -18.51 -42.19 61.74
CA THR A 6 -19.84 -41.55 61.67
C THR A 6 -20.15 -40.80 62.96
N THR A 7 -20.94 -39.74 62.92
CA THR A 7 -21.98 -39.30 63.88
C THR A 7 -22.54 -37.96 63.43
N LEU A 8 -23.74 -37.76 63.08
CA LEU A 8 -25.11 -37.92 63.63
C LEU A 8 -25.64 -36.62 64.27
N PHE A 9 -26.79 -36.18 63.76
CA PHE A 9 -27.90 -35.38 64.31
C PHE A 9 -27.77 -33.91 64.71
N GLY A 10 -28.70 -33.13 64.18
CA GLY A 10 -29.13 -31.84 64.70
C GLY A 10 -30.27 -31.28 63.90
N LEU A 11 -31.47 -31.74 64.16
CA LEU A 11 -32.77 -31.26 63.62
C LEU A 11 -33.17 -30.05 64.46
N THR A 12 -33.46 -28.89 63.90
CA THR A 12 -34.30 -27.86 64.53
C THR A 12 -35.11 -27.09 63.48
N ALA A 13 -36.31 -26.83 63.86
CA ALA A 13 -37.51 -26.45 63.13
C ALA A 13 -37.59 -25.00 62.69
N LEU A 14 -38.25 -24.80 61.56
CA LEU A 14 -39.43 -23.98 61.32
C LEU A 14 -39.48 -22.53 61.79
N ALA A 15 -39.44 -21.59 60.86
CA ALA A 15 -40.20 -20.34 60.93
C ALA A 15 -40.57 -19.87 59.50
N LEU A 16 -41.82 -20.01 59.14
CA LEU A 16 -42.43 -19.37 57.98
C LEU A 16 -42.57 -17.88 58.26
N LEU A 17 -41.90 -17.05 57.45
CA LEU A 17 -42.25 -15.65 57.29
C LEU A 17 -42.78 -15.43 55.87
N PHE A 18 -44.06 -15.11 55.77
CA PHE A 18 -44.72 -14.59 54.56
C PHE A 18 -44.17 -13.20 54.31
N ALA A 19 -43.43 -12.99 53.22
CA ALA A 19 -43.09 -11.69 52.68
C ALA A 19 -43.99 -11.44 51.48
N ALA A 20 -44.68 -10.31 51.47
CA ALA A 20 -45.56 -9.85 50.42
C ALA A 20 -44.83 -9.63 49.08
N PRO A 21 -45.52 -9.79 47.91
CA PRO A 21 -44.90 -9.52 46.62
C PRO A 21 -44.65 -8.03 46.46
N ALA A 22 -43.39 -7.68 46.24
CA ALA A 22 -43.00 -6.35 45.79
C ALA A 22 -43.52 -6.14 44.36
N LEU A 23 -44.30 -5.08 44.18
CA LEU A 23 -44.75 -4.62 42.89
C LEU A 23 -43.51 -4.30 42.01
N ALA A 24 -43.34 -5.08 40.93
CA ALA A 24 -42.38 -4.76 39.90
C ALA A 24 -42.84 -3.43 39.24
N GLN A 25 -42.10 -2.38 39.49
CA GLN A 25 -42.18 -1.16 38.70
C GLN A 25 -41.67 -1.48 37.28
N ASN A 26 -42.60 -1.41 36.32
CA ASN A 26 -42.26 -1.40 34.90
C ASN A 26 -41.40 -0.14 34.64
N ALA A 27 -40.10 -0.31 34.57
CA ALA A 27 -39.24 0.71 34.00
C ALA A 27 -39.55 0.76 32.48
N GLU A 28 -40.14 1.83 32.04
CA GLU A 28 -40.26 2.15 30.61
C GLU A 28 -38.87 2.04 29.95
N PRO A 29 -38.71 1.40 28.79
CA PRO A 29 -37.43 1.35 28.11
C PRO A 29 -37.04 2.78 27.73
N GLU A 30 -35.94 3.27 28.32
CA GLU A 30 -35.34 4.55 27.99
C GLU A 30 -35.09 4.58 26.48
N ALA A 31 -35.69 5.55 25.77
CA ALA A 31 -35.53 5.70 24.33
C ALA A 31 -34.05 5.91 24.02
N VAL A 32 -33.42 4.88 23.46
CA VAL A 32 -32.04 4.95 22.98
C VAL A 32 -32.01 5.99 21.86
N ASN A 33 -31.54 7.18 22.17
CA ASN A 33 -31.33 8.23 21.19
C ASN A 33 -30.32 7.70 20.15
N PRO A 34 -30.66 7.61 18.85
CA PRO A 34 -29.72 7.11 17.85
C PRO A 34 -28.46 7.99 17.89
N ALA A 35 -27.30 7.32 18.01
CA ALA A 35 -26.02 8.01 17.98
C ALA A 35 -25.95 8.91 16.75
N PRO A 36 -25.43 10.14 16.88
CA PRO A 36 -25.29 11.03 15.73
C PRO A 36 -24.51 10.32 14.62
N PRO A 37 -24.89 10.50 13.35
CA PRO A 37 -24.18 9.88 12.24
C PRO A 37 -22.70 10.25 12.32
N MET A 38 -21.84 9.24 12.38
CA MET A 38 -20.39 9.44 12.34
C MET A 38 -20.05 10.25 11.09
N ALA A 39 -19.42 11.40 11.28
CA ALA A 39 -18.94 12.19 10.16
C ALA A 39 -18.00 11.31 9.31
N VAL A 40 -18.40 11.07 8.07
CA VAL A 40 -17.54 10.34 7.11
C VAL A 40 -16.34 11.24 6.83
N MET A 41 -15.18 10.87 7.35
CA MET A 41 -13.95 11.59 7.05
C MET A 41 -13.67 11.45 5.53
N PRO A 42 -13.31 12.55 4.85
CA PRO A 42 -12.97 12.46 3.44
C PRO A 42 -11.82 11.46 3.23
N ALA A 43 -11.90 10.70 2.15
CA ALA A 43 -10.82 9.78 1.78
C ALA A 43 -9.49 10.56 1.63
N PRO A 44 -8.36 9.97 2.02
CA PRO A 44 -7.07 10.62 1.88
C PRO A 44 -6.83 10.98 0.40
N SER A 45 -6.34 12.18 0.14
CA SER A 45 -6.00 12.64 -1.20
C SER A 45 -4.68 13.39 -1.20
N ASN A 46 -3.90 13.21 -2.25
CA ASN A 46 -2.71 14.03 -2.48
C ASN A 46 -3.11 15.38 -3.08
N PRO A 47 -2.37 16.45 -2.78
CA PRO A 47 -2.57 17.72 -3.48
C PRO A 47 -2.23 17.58 -4.97
N PRO A 48 -2.75 18.47 -5.85
CA PRO A 48 -2.43 18.48 -7.27
C PRO A 48 -0.91 18.48 -7.51
N MET A 49 -0.44 17.62 -8.42
CA MET A 49 0.97 17.50 -8.77
C MET A 49 1.36 18.47 -9.87
N THR A 50 2.57 19.05 -9.80
CA THR A 50 3.06 20.07 -10.73
C THR A 50 4.42 19.69 -11.27
N GLY A 51 4.49 19.43 -12.57
CA GLY A 51 5.73 19.04 -13.25
C GLY A 51 5.48 18.50 -14.64
N PRO A 52 6.47 17.86 -15.28
CA PRO A 52 6.32 17.25 -16.58
C PRO A 52 5.42 16.02 -16.55
N LYS A 53 4.87 15.66 -17.71
CA LYS A 53 4.12 14.41 -17.90
C LYS A 53 5.02 13.37 -18.56
N LEU A 54 4.84 12.11 -18.20
CA LEU A 54 5.45 10.96 -18.85
C LEU A 54 4.39 10.07 -19.47
N LEU A 55 4.65 9.61 -20.70
CA LEU A 55 3.91 8.53 -21.32
C LEU A 55 4.72 7.25 -21.23
N ILE A 56 4.16 6.22 -20.62
CA ILE A 56 4.67 4.85 -20.58
C ILE A 56 3.87 4.04 -21.59
N SER A 57 4.47 3.70 -22.72
CA SER A 57 3.85 2.84 -23.73
C SER A 57 4.22 1.39 -23.44
N THR A 58 3.22 0.57 -23.10
CA THR A 58 3.41 -0.86 -22.80
C THR A 58 2.82 -1.75 -23.88
N ALA A 59 3.08 -3.06 -23.79
CA ALA A 59 2.42 -4.04 -24.65
C ALA A 59 0.91 -4.15 -24.39
N MET A 60 0.45 -3.70 -23.20
CA MET A 60 -0.97 -3.76 -22.80
C MET A 60 -1.71 -2.43 -22.95
N GLY A 61 -1.03 -1.33 -23.32
CA GLY A 61 -1.61 -0.01 -23.48
C GLY A 61 -0.72 1.09 -22.92
N ASP A 62 -1.21 2.31 -22.99
CA ASP A 62 -0.49 3.51 -22.58
C ASP A 62 -0.92 3.97 -21.18
N ILE A 63 0.05 4.42 -20.39
CA ILE A 63 -0.15 4.98 -19.05
C ILE A 63 0.47 6.38 -19.05
N THR A 64 -0.30 7.40 -18.65
CA THR A 64 0.22 8.76 -18.53
C THR A 64 0.38 9.14 -17.07
N LEU A 65 1.57 9.61 -16.72
CA LEU A 65 1.91 10.08 -15.38
C LEU A 65 2.00 11.61 -15.35
N GLN A 66 1.50 12.25 -14.29
CA GLN A 66 1.85 13.59 -13.89
C GLN A 66 2.94 13.48 -12.81
N LEU A 67 4.09 14.09 -13.01
CA LEU A 67 5.16 14.12 -12.02
C LEU A 67 5.03 15.35 -11.11
N ASP A 68 5.66 15.30 -9.94
CA ASP A 68 5.71 16.41 -8.99
C ASP A 68 7.13 16.91 -8.77
N SER A 69 7.56 17.85 -9.62
CA SER A 69 8.90 18.46 -9.51
C SER A 69 9.06 19.41 -8.34
N VAL A 70 7.95 19.81 -7.69
CA VAL A 70 7.97 20.72 -6.55
C VAL A 70 8.26 19.97 -5.26
N ARG A 71 7.58 18.81 -5.06
CA ARG A 71 7.68 18.04 -3.81
C ARG A 71 8.71 16.92 -3.87
N ALA A 72 9.05 16.44 -5.08
CA ALA A 72 10.02 15.36 -5.28
C ALA A 72 11.04 15.73 -6.39
N PRO A 73 11.75 16.87 -6.29
CA PRO A 73 12.61 17.37 -7.35
C PRO A 73 13.76 16.41 -7.71
N LYS A 74 14.37 15.75 -6.73
CA LYS A 74 15.48 14.81 -6.96
C LYS A 74 15.00 13.52 -7.59
N SER A 75 13.89 12.99 -7.12
CA SER A 75 13.25 11.79 -7.65
C SER A 75 12.82 12.01 -9.11
N VAL A 76 12.16 13.13 -9.40
CA VAL A 76 11.75 13.51 -10.76
C VAL A 76 12.95 13.71 -11.66
N ALA A 77 13.97 14.46 -11.24
CA ALA A 77 15.19 14.69 -12.04
C ALA A 77 15.91 13.37 -12.37
N ASN A 78 15.96 12.43 -11.42
CA ASN A 78 16.55 11.11 -11.61
C ASN A 78 15.80 10.30 -12.68
N ILE A 79 14.47 10.20 -12.56
CA ILE A 79 13.65 9.47 -13.53
C ILE A 79 13.75 10.09 -14.93
N LEU A 80 13.71 11.43 -15.04
CA LEU A 80 13.84 12.13 -16.31
C LEU A 80 15.20 11.88 -16.97
N ASP A 81 16.28 11.77 -16.20
CA ASP A 81 17.59 11.42 -16.74
C ASP A 81 17.63 9.99 -17.29
N TYR A 82 17.03 9.01 -16.61
CA TYR A 82 16.88 7.66 -17.15
C TYR A 82 15.99 7.63 -18.41
N VAL A 83 14.90 8.39 -18.44
CA VAL A 83 14.04 8.55 -19.64
C VAL A 83 14.82 9.13 -20.80
N LYS A 84 15.59 10.21 -20.59
CA LYS A 84 16.44 10.83 -21.61
C LYS A 84 17.45 9.85 -22.21
N ARG A 85 17.97 8.94 -21.41
CA ARG A 85 18.92 7.88 -21.83
C ARG A 85 18.23 6.68 -22.47
N LYS A 86 16.90 6.68 -22.59
CA LYS A 86 16.10 5.54 -23.08
C LYS A 86 16.34 4.25 -22.26
N HIS A 87 16.65 4.42 -20.97
CA HIS A 87 16.96 3.30 -20.09
C HIS A 87 15.78 2.32 -19.95
N TYR A 88 14.56 2.82 -19.97
CA TYR A 88 13.35 2.01 -19.80
C TYR A 88 12.87 1.33 -21.09
N ASP A 89 13.33 1.80 -22.27
CA ASP A 89 12.87 1.28 -23.56
C ASP A 89 13.31 -0.18 -23.72
N GLY A 90 12.36 -1.08 -23.92
CA GLY A 90 12.62 -2.52 -24.02
C GLY A 90 12.76 -3.27 -22.69
N THR A 91 12.57 -2.60 -21.55
CA THR A 91 12.44 -3.29 -20.24
C THR A 91 11.04 -3.84 -20.05
N ILE A 92 10.77 -4.48 -18.93
CA ILE A 92 9.49 -5.11 -18.60
C ILE A 92 8.94 -4.61 -17.26
N VAL A 93 7.64 -4.77 -17.08
CA VAL A 93 7.06 -4.85 -15.74
C VAL A 93 7.49 -6.19 -15.17
N TYR A 94 8.48 -6.21 -14.29
CA TYR A 94 9.09 -7.45 -13.83
C TYR A 94 8.46 -8.02 -12.56
N ARG A 95 7.67 -7.19 -11.86
CA ARG A 95 6.95 -7.58 -10.65
C ARG A 95 5.52 -7.08 -10.70
N VAL A 96 4.60 -7.98 -10.45
CA VAL A 96 3.19 -7.71 -10.19
C VAL A 96 2.82 -8.35 -8.85
N ALA A 97 2.43 -7.55 -7.88
CA ALA A 97 1.88 -7.99 -6.61
C ALA A 97 0.40 -7.58 -6.59
N PRO A 98 -0.53 -8.47 -6.90
CA PRO A 98 -1.96 -8.15 -7.01
C PRO A 98 -2.49 -7.53 -5.72
N GLY A 99 -3.30 -6.47 -5.84
CA GLY A 99 -3.81 -5.73 -4.69
C GLY A 99 -2.76 -4.92 -3.92
N PHE A 100 -1.56 -4.75 -4.48
CA PHE A 100 -0.48 -3.99 -3.88
C PHE A 100 0.18 -3.04 -4.88
N VAL A 101 1.13 -3.51 -5.71
CA VAL A 101 1.86 -2.67 -6.66
C VAL A 101 2.18 -3.41 -7.96
N ILE A 102 2.45 -2.65 -9.03
CA ILE A 102 3.24 -3.10 -10.19
C ILE A 102 4.57 -2.36 -10.20
N GLN A 103 5.68 -3.05 -10.50
CA GLN A 103 7.02 -2.50 -10.40
C GLN A 103 7.83 -2.75 -11.68
N MET A 104 8.62 -1.74 -12.06
CA MET A 104 9.40 -1.72 -13.30
C MET A 104 10.66 -0.86 -13.14
N GLY A 105 11.59 -0.96 -14.09
CA GLY A 105 12.82 -0.17 -14.07
C GLY A 105 13.92 -0.76 -14.95
N SER A 106 14.69 -1.72 -14.45
CA SER A 106 15.94 -2.14 -15.08
C SER A 106 15.98 -3.61 -15.50
N TRP A 107 14.84 -4.27 -15.66
CA TRP A 107 14.81 -5.68 -16.03
C TRP A 107 14.30 -5.89 -17.45
N GLU A 108 15.02 -6.73 -18.22
CA GLU A 108 14.62 -7.18 -19.56
C GLU A 108 13.93 -8.55 -19.48
N ALA A 109 13.22 -8.90 -20.54
CA ALA A 109 12.66 -10.25 -20.65
C ALA A 109 13.76 -11.31 -20.51
N GLY A 110 13.44 -12.43 -19.82
CA GLY A 110 14.42 -13.46 -19.50
C GLY A 110 15.24 -13.19 -18.23
N GLY A 111 14.87 -12.19 -17.42
CA GLY A 111 15.47 -11.93 -16.12
C GLY A 111 16.84 -11.25 -16.14
N LYS A 112 17.23 -10.67 -17.28
CA LYS A 112 18.48 -9.93 -17.40
C LYS A 112 18.33 -8.52 -16.81
N GLY A 113 19.16 -8.19 -15.83
CA GLY A 113 19.24 -6.84 -15.27
C GLY A 113 20.00 -5.88 -16.21
N ARG A 114 19.46 -4.68 -16.39
CA ARG A 114 20.12 -3.58 -17.09
C ARG A 114 20.93 -2.75 -16.11
N GLY A 115 22.16 -2.40 -16.44
CA GLY A 115 23.04 -1.61 -15.58
C GLY A 115 22.44 -0.25 -15.23
N VAL A 116 22.41 0.07 -13.95
CA VAL A 116 21.96 1.36 -13.43
C VAL A 116 23.15 2.25 -13.05
N ARG A 117 22.95 3.56 -12.95
CA ARG A 117 24.00 4.47 -12.46
C ARG A 117 24.33 4.14 -11.00
N PRO A 118 25.61 4.26 -10.61
CA PRO A 118 26.02 3.95 -9.25
C PRO A 118 25.50 4.94 -8.19
N ALA A 119 25.29 6.22 -8.57
CA ALA A 119 24.82 7.23 -7.63
C ALA A 119 23.32 7.10 -7.36
N PRO A 120 22.92 6.75 -6.14
CA PRO A 120 21.53 6.71 -5.75
C PRO A 120 20.96 8.10 -5.48
N VAL A 121 19.63 8.18 -5.31
CA VAL A 121 18.91 9.41 -5.00
C VAL A 121 18.62 9.49 -3.51
N ALA A 122 18.85 10.65 -2.92
CA ALA A 122 18.43 10.92 -1.55
C ALA A 122 16.89 10.78 -1.42
N LEU A 123 16.46 10.13 -0.34
CA LEU A 123 15.05 9.84 -0.10
C LEU A 123 14.23 11.11 0.14
N GLU A 124 13.17 11.28 -0.62
CA GLU A 124 12.21 12.40 -0.50
C GLU A 124 10.84 11.94 0.07
N ALA A 125 10.80 10.91 0.92
CA ALA A 125 9.55 10.38 1.48
C ALA A 125 8.90 11.31 2.53
N ASN A 126 9.57 12.40 2.91
CA ASN A 126 9.03 13.44 3.80
C ASN A 126 8.48 14.64 3.00
N ASN A 127 7.81 14.39 1.88
CA ASN A 127 7.39 15.41 0.93
C ASN A 127 5.88 15.75 1.00
N GLY A 128 5.16 15.17 1.98
CA GLY A 128 3.73 15.39 2.16
C GLY A 128 2.84 14.63 1.17
N LEU A 129 3.42 13.73 0.35
CA LEU A 129 2.67 12.87 -0.55
C LEU A 129 2.52 11.48 0.07
N SER A 130 1.32 10.90 -0.09
CA SER A 130 1.00 9.55 0.39
C SER A 130 0.96 8.55 -0.76
N ASN A 131 1.31 7.29 -0.44
CA ASN A 131 1.22 6.16 -1.35
C ASN A 131 -0.23 5.71 -1.51
N LEU A 132 -1.02 6.50 -2.25
CA LEU A 132 -2.42 6.22 -2.58
C LEU A 132 -2.50 5.47 -3.91
N ARG A 133 -3.66 4.85 -4.19
CA ARG A 133 -3.92 4.22 -5.47
C ARG A 133 -3.57 5.16 -6.65
N GLY A 134 -2.85 4.63 -7.63
CA GLY A 134 -2.41 5.37 -8.82
C GLY A 134 -1.19 6.25 -8.60
N THR A 135 -0.68 6.41 -7.38
CA THR A 135 0.59 7.13 -7.17
C THR A 135 1.79 6.31 -7.59
N VAL A 136 2.87 7.01 -7.95
CA VAL A 136 4.12 6.42 -8.41
C VAL A 136 5.22 6.79 -7.43
N ALA A 137 5.95 5.78 -6.93
CA ALA A 137 7.02 5.99 -5.97
C ALA A 137 8.31 5.28 -6.39
N LEU A 138 9.47 5.84 -5.97
CA LEU A 138 10.76 5.18 -6.19
C LEU A 138 10.88 3.92 -5.33
N ALA A 139 11.23 2.81 -5.96
CA ALA A 139 11.67 1.62 -5.26
C ALA A 139 13.13 1.80 -4.81
N ARG A 140 13.49 1.17 -3.69
CA ARG A 140 14.80 1.24 -3.08
C ARG A 140 15.22 -0.10 -2.48
N GLU A 141 16.50 -0.27 -2.29
CA GLU A 141 17.08 -1.37 -1.52
C GLU A 141 16.96 -1.10 -0.01
N GLU A 142 17.63 -1.87 0.81
CA GLU A 142 17.74 -1.60 2.23
C GLU A 142 18.48 -0.27 2.46
N GLY A 143 17.93 0.57 3.33
CA GLY A 143 18.43 1.92 3.59
C GLY A 143 17.70 3.03 2.78
N PRO A 144 17.72 4.27 3.32
CA PRO A 144 16.88 5.35 2.78
C PRO A 144 17.36 5.87 1.41
N ASP A 145 18.66 6.05 1.22
CA ASP A 145 19.23 6.73 0.05
C ASP A 145 19.79 5.72 -0.97
N THR A 146 18.99 4.70 -1.32
CA THR A 146 19.41 3.60 -2.21
C THR A 146 18.64 3.53 -3.52
N ALA A 147 17.62 4.39 -3.69
CA ALA A 147 16.80 4.41 -4.91
C ALA A 147 17.61 4.77 -6.15
N LYS A 148 17.35 4.08 -7.26
CA LYS A 148 18.02 4.29 -8.55
C LYS A 148 17.00 4.45 -9.68
N ALA A 149 16.86 3.43 -10.53
CA ALA A 149 15.98 3.46 -11.70
C ALA A 149 14.59 2.84 -11.43
N GLU A 150 14.47 2.03 -10.38
CA GLU A 150 13.28 1.26 -10.11
C GLU A 150 12.17 2.11 -9.53
N PHE A 151 10.95 1.92 -10.00
CA PHE A 151 9.76 2.57 -9.47
C PHE A 151 8.54 1.63 -9.53
N PHE A 152 7.54 1.94 -8.73
CA PHE A 152 6.30 1.19 -8.70
C PHE A 152 5.08 2.10 -8.79
N ILE A 153 3.96 1.55 -9.26
CA ILE A 153 2.64 2.18 -9.27
C ILE A 153 1.77 1.45 -8.24
N ASN A 154 1.15 2.20 -7.36
CA ASN A 154 0.26 1.66 -6.33
C ASN A 154 -1.09 1.25 -6.95
N LEU A 155 -1.49 -0.01 -6.74
CA LEU A 155 -2.78 -0.55 -7.18
C LEU A 155 -3.92 -0.21 -6.21
N VAL A 156 -3.58 0.02 -4.96
CA VAL A 156 -4.48 0.40 -3.86
C VAL A 156 -3.82 1.47 -2.99
N ASP A 157 -4.52 1.97 -1.98
CA ASP A 157 -3.94 2.84 -0.96
C ASP A 157 -3.00 2.02 -0.06
N ASN A 158 -1.71 2.25 -0.19
CA ASN A 158 -0.65 1.56 0.54
C ASN A 158 -0.03 2.49 1.60
N LEU A 159 -0.83 2.92 2.58
CA LEU A 159 -0.39 3.87 3.61
C LEU A 159 0.78 3.37 4.46
N ASN A 160 0.96 2.06 4.56
CA ASN A 160 2.11 1.42 5.21
C ASN A 160 3.45 1.68 4.48
N LEU A 161 3.42 2.12 3.22
CA LEU A 161 4.60 2.56 2.46
C LEU A 161 4.96 4.03 2.71
N ASN A 162 4.14 4.78 3.43
CA ASN A 162 4.46 6.14 3.82
C ASN A 162 5.53 6.14 4.91
N ARG A 163 6.32 7.22 4.95
CA ARG A 163 7.23 7.46 6.06
C ARG A 163 6.45 7.54 7.38
N ASN A 164 6.88 6.78 8.36
CA ASN A 164 6.35 6.84 9.73
C ASN A 164 7.48 7.12 10.71
N PRO A 165 7.68 8.37 11.15
CA PRO A 165 8.74 8.73 12.09
C PRO A 165 8.55 8.13 13.49
N ASN A 166 7.35 7.67 13.81
CA ASN A 166 7.00 7.06 15.10
C ASN A 166 7.11 5.52 15.09
N ASP A 167 7.49 4.93 13.96
CA ASP A 167 7.68 3.49 13.83
C ASP A 167 8.98 3.07 14.54
N PRO A 168 8.94 2.15 15.54
CA PRO A 168 10.13 1.62 16.19
C PRO A 168 11.12 0.96 15.21
N GLY A 169 10.61 0.41 14.09
CA GLY A 169 11.41 -0.15 13.01
C GLY A 169 12.05 0.90 12.08
N ASN A 170 11.91 2.21 12.41
CA ASN A 170 12.42 3.31 11.58
C ASN A 170 11.97 3.26 10.12
N ASN A 171 10.64 3.12 9.91
CA ASN A 171 10.07 3.12 8.57
C ASN A 171 10.30 4.46 7.86
N THR A 172 11.32 4.48 7.02
CA THR A 172 11.68 5.67 6.23
C THR A 172 10.77 5.93 5.05
N GLY A 173 9.91 4.95 4.67
CA GLY A 173 8.93 5.04 3.60
C GLY A 173 9.51 5.01 2.19
N TYR A 174 8.63 5.29 1.23
CA TYR A 174 8.93 5.38 -0.20
C TYR A 174 8.48 6.73 -0.74
N ALA A 175 9.36 7.36 -1.52
CA ALA A 175 9.12 8.70 -2.04
C ALA A 175 8.16 8.68 -3.23
N VAL A 176 6.92 9.14 -3.02
CA VAL A 176 5.99 9.41 -4.11
C VAL A 176 6.51 10.61 -4.90
N PHE A 177 6.57 10.48 -6.23
CA PHE A 177 7.06 11.52 -7.13
C PHE A 177 6.13 11.82 -8.32
N GLY A 178 5.01 11.10 -8.43
CA GLY A 178 4.03 11.25 -9.50
C GLY A 178 2.76 10.47 -9.25
N GLN A 179 1.81 10.64 -10.17
CA GLN A 179 0.55 9.88 -10.17
C GLN A 179 0.09 9.60 -11.60
N VAL A 180 -0.64 8.53 -11.79
CA VAL A 180 -1.34 8.19 -13.03
C VAL A 180 -2.50 9.17 -13.24
N ILE A 181 -2.52 9.83 -14.39
CA ILE A 181 -3.60 10.74 -14.79
C ILE A 181 -4.43 10.21 -15.97
N ALA A 182 -3.93 9.16 -16.65
CA ALA A 182 -4.67 8.41 -17.67
C ALA A 182 -4.09 6.99 -17.79
N GLY A 183 -4.93 6.01 -18.16
CA GLY A 183 -4.51 4.61 -18.32
C GLY A 183 -4.50 3.82 -17.00
N MET A 184 -5.31 4.22 -16.00
CA MET A 184 -5.42 3.45 -14.76
C MET A 184 -6.09 2.08 -14.99
N ASP A 185 -6.92 1.95 -16.00
CA ASP A 185 -7.48 0.69 -16.50
C ASP A 185 -6.38 -0.26 -17.04
N VAL A 186 -5.37 0.29 -17.72
CA VAL A 186 -4.18 -0.46 -18.17
C VAL A 186 -3.36 -0.92 -16.95
N VAL A 187 -3.16 -0.04 -15.95
CA VAL A 187 -2.47 -0.39 -14.70
C VAL A 187 -3.20 -1.54 -14.00
N ASP A 188 -4.52 -1.48 -13.90
CA ASP A 188 -5.33 -2.54 -13.29
C ASP A 188 -5.26 -3.85 -14.09
N ALA A 189 -5.33 -3.77 -15.41
CA ALA A 189 -5.17 -4.94 -16.28
C ALA A 189 -3.79 -5.62 -16.07
N ILE A 190 -2.72 -4.82 -15.96
CA ILE A 190 -1.38 -5.32 -15.61
C ILE A 190 -1.38 -5.92 -14.20
N GLY A 191 -2.02 -5.28 -13.23
CA GLY A 191 -2.11 -5.74 -11.84
C GLY A 191 -2.84 -7.07 -11.64
N ASN A 192 -3.60 -7.51 -12.65
CA ASN A 192 -4.40 -8.75 -12.63
C ASN A 192 -3.85 -9.87 -13.53
N VAL A 193 -2.67 -9.74 -14.12
CA VAL A 193 -2.08 -10.80 -14.93
C VAL A 193 -1.66 -12.01 -14.07
N ALA A 194 -1.59 -13.17 -14.68
CA ALA A 194 -1.03 -14.35 -14.04
C ALA A 194 0.46 -14.14 -13.72
N VAL A 195 0.87 -14.51 -12.52
CA VAL A 195 2.25 -14.40 -12.03
C VAL A 195 2.83 -15.78 -11.73
N GLY A 196 4.16 -15.90 -11.77
CA GLY A 196 4.91 -17.13 -11.53
C GLY A 196 6.36 -16.82 -11.15
N ASP A 197 7.22 -17.83 -11.27
CA ASP A 197 8.60 -17.80 -10.76
C ASP A 197 9.65 -17.38 -11.81
N ASN A 198 9.23 -17.03 -13.03
CA ASN A 198 10.13 -16.83 -14.18
C ASN A 198 10.80 -15.44 -14.21
N GLY A 199 11.13 -14.84 -13.07
CA GLY A 199 11.70 -13.51 -13.01
C GLY A 199 12.51 -13.25 -11.76
N PRO A 200 12.99 -11.99 -11.58
CA PRO A 200 13.81 -11.61 -10.43
C PRO A 200 13.06 -11.63 -9.10
N MET A 201 11.72 -11.71 -9.15
CA MET A 201 10.84 -11.78 -7.98
C MET A 201 9.96 -13.04 -8.05
N PRO A 202 10.41 -14.18 -7.50
CA PRO A 202 9.66 -15.44 -7.52
C PRO A 202 8.22 -15.27 -6.99
N GLY A 203 7.25 -15.88 -7.66
CA GLY A 203 5.82 -15.76 -7.34
C GLY A 203 5.17 -14.44 -7.75
N GLN A 204 5.92 -13.44 -8.22
CA GLN A 204 5.41 -12.13 -8.58
C GLN A 204 5.84 -11.65 -9.99
N ALA A 205 6.53 -12.49 -10.74
CA ALA A 205 6.87 -12.17 -12.13
C ALA A 205 5.70 -12.50 -13.07
N PRO A 206 5.27 -11.58 -13.96
CA PRO A 206 4.27 -11.89 -14.99
C PRO A 206 4.69 -13.15 -15.79
N VAL A 207 3.78 -14.14 -15.92
CA VAL A 207 4.04 -15.36 -16.71
C VAL A 207 4.35 -14.99 -18.16
N THR A 208 3.61 -14.05 -18.72
CA THR A 208 3.92 -13.45 -20.02
C THR A 208 4.56 -12.07 -19.79
N PRO A 209 5.81 -11.86 -20.24
CA PRO A 209 6.50 -10.60 -20.05
C PRO A 209 5.72 -9.40 -20.63
N ILE A 210 5.54 -8.36 -19.83
CA ILE A 210 4.85 -7.13 -20.22
C ILE A 210 5.92 -6.10 -20.62
N LEU A 211 6.10 -5.93 -21.92
CA LEU A 211 7.13 -5.05 -22.47
C LEU A 211 6.77 -3.58 -22.27
N ILE A 212 7.71 -2.79 -21.79
CA ILE A 212 7.73 -1.34 -21.85
C ILE A 212 8.38 -0.96 -23.17
N LYS A 213 7.58 -0.56 -24.14
CA LYS A 213 8.05 -0.19 -25.49
C LYS A 213 8.90 1.08 -25.41
N ARG A 214 8.42 2.05 -24.61
CA ARG A 214 9.06 3.35 -24.46
C ARG A 214 8.51 4.10 -23.25
N ILE A 215 9.37 4.92 -22.61
CA ILE A 215 8.93 6.01 -21.72
C ILE A 215 9.43 7.34 -22.30
N ALA A 216 8.52 8.32 -22.43
CA ALA A 216 8.86 9.63 -23.00
C ALA A 216 8.16 10.77 -22.26
N VAL A 217 8.82 11.93 -22.22
CA VAL A 217 8.19 13.17 -21.79
C VAL A 217 7.19 13.61 -22.85
N VAL A 218 5.98 13.97 -22.40
CA VAL A 218 4.90 14.51 -23.26
C VAL A 218 4.47 15.89 -22.78
N LYS A 219 3.84 16.66 -23.69
CA LYS A 219 3.37 18.03 -23.39
C LYS A 219 2.03 18.02 -22.64
#